data_f375f51991fc196aebb42630b084017d
#
_entry.id   f375f51991fc196aebb42630b084017d
#
_cell.length_a   1.000
_cell.length_b   1.000
_cell.length_c   1.000
_cell.angle_alpha   90.00
_cell.angle_beta   90.00
_cell.angle_gamma   90.00
#
_symmetry.space_group_name_H-M   'P 1'
#
loop_
_entity.id
_entity.type
_entity.pdbx_description
1 polymer ?
#
loop_
_entity_poly.entity_id
_entity_poly.type
_entity_poly.pdbx_seq_one_letter_code
_entity_poly.pdbx_strand_id
1 'polypeptide(L)'
;NTLFQGFVGTQGDKTLDAIEIYMNLLKDMPSTPERFDVVKTNIKESILSAKPGFRSASAVYEAWKRMGYTQDPAIDKMKKIETLKFEDIIDFYNENIKGKPVVIAIVGNPKDFDTKALEKYGKVVKVSESKLFSDSF
;
A
#
# COMPACT_ATOMS: atom_id res chain seq x y z
N ASN A 1 3.91 13.38 5.03
CA ASN A 1 4.46 12.46 4.03
C ASN A 1 3.49 11.30 3.85
N THR A 2 2.98 11.12 2.64
CA THR A 2 2.08 10.01 2.29
C THR A 2 2.94 8.89 1.72
N LEU A 3 2.75 7.66 2.20
CA LEU A 3 3.41 6.46 1.71
C LEU A 3 2.41 5.63 0.91
N PHE A 4 2.75 5.31 -0.34
CA PHE A 4 2.07 4.27 -1.10
C PHE A 4 2.78 2.94 -0.83
N GLN A 5 2.06 1.98 -0.29
CA GLN A 5 2.59 0.68 0.08
C GLN A 5 1.74 -0.43 -0.51
N GLY A 6 2.40 -1.43 -1.06
CA GLY A 6 1.76 -2.66 -1.48
C GLY A 6 2.42 -3.88 -0.85
N PHE A 7 1.68 -4.96 -0.74
CA PHE A 7 2.13 -6.24 -0.20
C PHE A 7 1.81 -7.36 -1.17
N VAL A 8 2.77 -8.27 -1.36
CA VAL A 8 2.60 -9.49 -2.16
C VAL A 8 3.11 -10.68 -1.35
N GLY A 9 2.26 -11.66 -1.12
CA GLY A 9 2.66 -12.97 -0.59
C GLY A 9 2.80 -13.98 -1.72
N THR A 10 3.95 -14.67 -1.78
CA THR A 10 4.22 -15.66 -2.82
C THR A 10 5.09 -16.81 -2.29
N GLN A 11 5.22 -17.88 -3.06
CA GLN A 11 6.22 -18.92 -2.81
C GLN A 11 7.63 -18.34 -3.03
N GLY A 12 8.63 -18.84 -2.30
CA GLY A 12 9.99 -18.31 -2.33
C GLY A 12 10.61 -18.33 -3.73
N ASP A 13 10.43 -19.42 -4.47
CA ASP A 13 10.91 -19.60 -5.86
C ASP A 13 10.22 -18.68 -6.87
N LYS A 14 9.07 -18.06 -6.52
CA LYS A 14 8.32 -17.11 -7.33
C LYS A 14 8.58 -15.64 -6.98
N THR A 15 9.52 -15.39 -6.08
CA THR A 15 9.80 -14.02 -5.60
C THR A 15 10.16 -13.07 -6.73
N LEU A 16 11.04 -13.46 -7.65
CA LEU A 16 11.46 -12.62 -8.76
C LEU A 16 10.33 -12.33 -9.75
N ASP A 17 9.51 -13.34 -10.07
CA ASP A 17 8.34 -13.19 -10.93
C ASP A 17 7.34 -12.20 -10.32
N ALA A 18 7.09 -12.34 -9.01
CA ALA A 18 6.18 -11.45 -8.29
C ALA A 18 6.66 -9.99 -8.27
N ILE A 19 7.96 -9.77 -8.06
CA ILE A 19 8.57 -8.43 -8.12
C ILE A 19 8.44 -7.85 -9.52
N GLU A 20 8.72 -8.63 -10.55
CA GLU A 20 8.63 -8.17 -11.94
C GLU A 20 7.22 -7.75 -12.31
N ILE A 21 6.22 -8.57 -11.98
CA ILE A 21 4.80 -8.26 -12.21
C ILE A 21 4.44 -6.97 -11.46
N TYR A 22 4.83 -6.85 -10.20
CA TYR A 22 4.50 -5.68 -9.38
C TYR A 22 5.16 -4.40 -9.91
N MET A 23 6.43 -4.47 -10.31
CA MET A 23 7.14 -3.34 -10.91
C MET A 23 6.52 -2.91 -12.25
N ASN A 24 6.04 -3.87 -13.05
CA ASN A 24 5.32 -3.57 -14.29
C ASN A 24 3.98 -2.87 -14.00
N LEU A 25 3.24 -3.28 -12.96
CA LEU A 25 2.01 -2.60 -12.54
C LEU A 25 2.28 -1.16 -12.05
N LEU A 26 3.40 -0.91 -11.37
CA LEU A 26 3.81 0.43 -10.95
C LEU A 26 4.23 1.31 -12.12
N LYS A 27 4.80 0.70 -13.16
CA LYS A 27 5.25 1.41 -14.37
C LYS A 27 4.09 1.75 -15.30
N ASP A 28 3.13 0.86 -15.41
CA ASP A 28 1.98 0.96 -16.30
C ASP A 28 0.74 0.40 -15.61
N MET A 29 -0.03 1.30 -15.01
CA MET A 29 -1.24 0.94 -14.29
C MET A 29 -2.31 0.46 -15.28
N PRO A 30 -2.89 -0.75 -15.08
CA PRO A 30 -3.99 -1.22 -15.93
C PRO A 30 -5.16 -0.26 -15.91
N SER A 31 -5.57 0.22 -17.08
CA SER A 31 -6.72 1.09 -17.23
C SER A 31 -7.97 0.24 -17.49
N THR A 32 -8.85 0.14 -16.49
CA THR A 32 -10.10 -0.61 -16.56
C THR A 32 -11.26 0.25 -16.07
N PRO A 33 -11.62 1.31 -16.82
CA PRO A 33 -12.65 2.27 -16.39
C PRO A 33 -14.01 1.59 -16.12
N GLU A 34 -14.32 0.49 -16.81
CA GLU A 34 -15.55 -0.28 -16.61
C GLU A 34 -15.66 -0.92 -15.22
N ARG A 35 -14.55 -1.08 -14.51
CA ARG A 35 -14.53 -1.61 -13.14
C ARG A 35 -14.60 -0.51 -12.07
N PHE A 36 -14.49 0.75 -12.47
CA PHE A 36 -14.38 1.87 -11.54
C PHE A 36 -15.60 2.00 -10.62
N ASP A 37 -16.80 1.89 -11.17
CA ASP A 37 -18.03 2.00 -10.37
C ASP A 37 -18.18 0.85 -9.38
N VAL A 38 -17.79 -0.36 -9.76
CA VAL A 38 -17.79 -1.52 -8.85
C VAL A 38 -16.81 -1.30 -7.70
N VAL A 39 -15.59 -0.84 -8.00
CA VAL A 39 -14.58 -0.54 -6.97
C VAL A 39 -15.05 0.59 -6.06
N LYS A 40 -15.64 1.65 -6.63
CA LYS A 40 -16.20 2.78 -5.89
C LYS A 40 -17.30 2.34 -4.93
N THR A 41 -18.20 1.45 -5.36
CA THR A 41 -19.25 0.88 -4.52
C THR A 41 -18.64 0.06 -3.38
N ASN A 42 -17.69 -0.83 -3.66
CA ASN A 42 -17.04 -1.65 -2.64
C ASN A 42 -16.32 -0.80 -1.58
N ILE A 43 -15.68 0.30 -1.99
CA ILE A 43 -15.04 1.23 -1.05
C ILE A 43 -16.08 1.91 -0.16
N LYS A 44 -17.23 2.35 -0.71
CA LYS A 44 -18.32 2.95 0.08
C LYS A 44 -18.84 1.95 1.13
N GLU A 45 -19.10 0.73 0.75
CA GLU A 45 -19.56 -0.33 1.66
C GLU A 45 -18.52 -0.63 2.75
N SER A 46 -17.25 -0.68 2.36
CA SER A 46 -16.14 -0.86 3.31
C SER A 46 -16.08 0.28 4.34
N ILE A 47 -16.24 1.54 3.92
CA ILE A 47 -16.26 2.69 4.82
C ILE A 47 -17.45 2.62 5.78
N LEU A 48 -18.64 2.26 5.28
CA LEU A 48 -19.86 2.15 6.10
C LEU A 48 -19.77 1.04 7.14
N SER A 49 -19.09 -0.06 6.82
CA SER A 49 -18.91 -1.20 7.71
C SER A 49 -17.74 -1.06 8.69
N ALA A 50 -16.75 -0.23 8.37
CA ALA A 50 -15.51 -0.05 9.15
C ALA A 50 -15.74 0.86 10.38
N LYS A 51 -16.53 0.39 11.34
CA LYS A 51 -16.71 1.10 12.62
C LYS A 51 -15.70 0.63 13.65
N PRO A 52 -15.12 1.55 14.44
CA PRO A 52 -14.25 1.16 15.54
C PRO A 52 -14.99 0.23 16.50
N GLY A 53 -14.35 -0.85 16.90
CA GLY A 53 -14.88 -1.71 17.94
C GLY A 53 -15.02 -0.95 19.27
N PHE A 54 -15.97 -1.33 20.09
CA PHE A 54 -16.24 -0.70 21.37
C PHE A 54 -14.99 -0.46 22.23
N ARG A 55 -14.11 -1.46 22.35
CA ARG A 55 -12.88 -1.37 23.17
C ARG A 55 -11.81 -0.46 22.58
N SER A 56 -11.84 -0.19 21.29
CA SER A 56 -10.84 0.64 20.60
C SER A 56 -11.34 2.05 20.27
N ALA A 57 -12.61 2.34 20.54
CA ALA A 57 -13.24 3.59 20.11
C ALA A 57 -12.52 4.84 20.65
N SER A 58 -12.14 4.84 21.93
CA SER A 58 -11.42 5.97 22.54
C SER A 58 -10.02 6.17 21.93
N ALA A 59 -9.27 5.08 21.73
CA ALA A 59 -7.94 5.15 21.14
C ALA A 59 -7.99 5.61 19.67
N VAL A 60 -8.98 5.16 18.90
CA VAL A 60 -9.21 5.60 17.52
C VAL A 60 -9.58 7.08 17.49
N TYR A 61 -10.46 7.54 18.36
CA TYR A 61 -10.83 8.96 18.46
C TYR A 61 -9.62 9.85 18.77
N GLU A 62 -8.79 9.47 19.72
CA GLU A 62 -7.56 10.21 20.05
C GLU A 62 -6.55 10.18 18.90
N ALA A 63 -6.48 9.09 18.14
CA ALA A 63 -5.65 9.02 16.94
C ALA A 63 -6.15 10.00 15.86
N TRP A 64 -7.45 10.07 15.63
CA TRP A 64 -8.04 11.03 14.69
C TRP A 64 -7.73 12.49 15.09
N LYS A 65 -7.87 12.84 16.38
CA LYS A 65 -7.52 14.17 16.88
C LYS A 65 -6.05 14.52 16.62
N ARG A 66 -5.14 13.57 16.89
CA ARG A 66 -3.70 13.76 16.62
C ARG A 66 -3.39 13.95 15.13
N MET A 67 -4.20 13.36 14.25
CA MET A 67 -4.11 13.55 12.79
C MET A 67 -4.80 14.84 12.30
N GLY A 68 -5.41 15.61 13.21
CA GLY A 68 -6.08 16.88 12.88
C GLY A 68 -7.54 16.74 12.45
N TYR A 69 -8.15 15.55 12.59
CA TYR A 69 -9.57 15.40 12.29
C TYR A 69 -10.43 15.92 13.44
N THR A 70 -11.46 16.69 13.10
CA THR A 70 -12.47 17.23 14.04
C THR A 70 -13.73 16.38 14.12
N GLN A 71 -13.88 15.43 13.20
CA GLN A 71 -15.02 14.51 13.08
C GLN A 71 -14.53 13.16 12.54
N ASP A 72 -15.43 12.20 12.42
CA ASP A 72 -15.14 10.90 11.79
C ASP A 72 -14.66 11.11 10.35
N PRO A 73 -13.41 10.71 10.01
CA PRO A 73 -12.88 10.85 8.65
C PRO A 73 -13.69 10.11 7.58
N ALA A 74 -14.52 9.14 7.96
CA ALA A 74 -15.41 8.42 7.06
C ALA A 74 -16.39 9.37 6.34
N ILE A 75 -16.83 10.42 7.02
CA ILE A 75 -17.76 11.42 6.47
C ILE A 75 -17.15 12.13 5.26
N ASP A 76 -15.92 12.60 5.41
CA ASP A 76 -15.24 13.33 4.35
C ASP A 76 -14.79 12.40 3.23
N LYS A 77 -14.38 11.17 3.57
CA LYS A 77 -14.07 10.13 2.58
C LYS A 77 -15.30 9.80 1.72
N MET A 78 -16.47 9.64 2.33
CA MET A 78 -17.72 9.36 1.59
C MET A 78 -18.05 10.48 0.60
N LYS A 79 -18.00 11.73 1.02
CA LYS A 79 -18.23 12.89 0.13
C LYS A 79 -17.25 12.90 -1.03
N LYS A 80 -15.96 12.65 -0.75
CA LYS A 80 -14.94 12.64 -1.79
C LYS A 80 -15.13 11.50 -2.78
N ILE A 81 -15.50 10.30 -2.33
CA ILE A 81 -15.77 9.16 -3.22
C ILE A 81 -16.97 9.43 -4.13
N GLU A 82 -17.99 10.14 -3.68
CA GLU A 82 -19.15 10.46 -4.52
C GLU A 82 -18.77 11.27 -5.77
N THR A 83 -17.87 12.22 -5.60
CA THR A 83 -17.41 13.11 -6.68
C THR A 83 -16.22 12.56 -7.45
N LEU A 84 -15.56 11.50 -6.97
CA LEU A 84 -14.35 10.94 -7.56
C LEU A 84 -14.66 10.38 -8.96
N LYS A 85 -13.82 10.74 -9.93
CA LYS A 85 -13.85 10.26 -11.30
C LYS A 85 -12.66 9.34 -11.58
N PHE A 86 -12.74 8.56 -12.65
CA PHE A 86 -11.64 7.68 -13.05
C PHE A 86 -10.38 8.47 -13.42
N GLU A 87 -10.56 9.62 -14.04
CA GLU A 87 -9.48 10.54 -14.42
C GLU A 87 -8.66 10.99 -13.19
N ASP A 88 -9.33 11.24 -12.05
CA ASP A 88 -8.64 11.63 -10.81
C ASP A 88 -7.67 10.54 -10.32
N ILE A 89 -7.98 9.26 -10.58
CA ILE A 89 -7.10 8.13 -10.26
C ILE A 89 -5.89 8.12 -11.20
N ILE A 90 -6.10 8.35 -12.47
CA ILE A 90 -5.03 8.42 -13.47
C ILE A 90 -4.08 9.57 -13.16
N ASP A 91 -4.61 10.75 -12.84
CA ASP A 91 -3.81 11.92 -12.49
C ASP A 91 -2.99 11.66 -11.21
N PHE A 92 -3.62 11.11 -10.18
CA PHE A 92 -2.93 10.73 -8.95
C PHE A 92 -1.79 9.73 -9.22
N TYR A 93 -2.05 8.71 -10.03
CA TYR A 93 -1.03 7.73 -10.40
C TYR A 93 0.16 8.39 -11.12
N ASN A 94 -0.12 9.21 -12.11
CA ASN A 94 0.92 9.89 -12.89
C ASN A 94 1.78 10.84 -12.03
N GLU A 95 1.16 11.57 -11.11
CA GLU A 95 1.85 12.54 -10.26
C GLU A 95 2.62 11.88 -9.10
N ASN A 96 2.06 10.83 -8.50
CA ASN A 96 2.51 10.35 -7.20
C ASN A 96 3.14 8.96 -7.22
N ILE A 97 2.93 8.13 -8.26
CA ILE A 97 3.39 6.75 -8.31
C ILE A 97 4.33 6.50 -9.48
N LYS A 98 3.89 6.82 -10.69
CA LYS A 98 4.64 6.54 -11.91
C LYS A 98 6.03 7.17 -11.91
N GLY A 99 7.04 6.33 -12.10
CA GLY A 99 8.43 6.78 -12.15
C GLY A 99 9.04 7.26 -10.83
N LYS A 100 8.35 7.06 -9.70
CA LYS A 100 8.89 7.40 -8.38
C LYS A 100 9.86 6.32 -7.88
N PRO A 101 10.84 6.69 -7.03
CA PRO A 101 11.71 5.72 -6.39
C PRO A 101 10.92 4.70 -5.56
N VAL A 102 11.33 3.42 -5.65
CA VAL A 102 10.68 2.33 -4.94
C VAL A 102 11.67 1.68 -4.00
N VAL A 103 11.23 1.33 -2.80
CA VAL A 103 11.95 0.47 -1.87
C VAL A 103 11.26 -0.88 -1.84
N ILE A 104 12.00 -1.94 -2.13
CA ILE A 104 11.50 -3.31 -2.10
C ILE A 104 12.02 -3.96 -0.83
N ALA A 105 11.14 -4.36 0.08
CA ALA A 105 11.49 -5.15 1.26
C ALA A 105 11.04 -6.60 1.05
N ILE A 106 11.97 -7.54 1.23
CA ILE A 106 11.71 -8.96 1.06
C ILE A 106 11.99 -9.66 2.39
N VAL A 107 11.02 -10.45 2.86
CA VAL A 107 11.16 -11.32 4.01
C VAL A 107 10.94 -12.76 3.54
N GLY A 108 11.94 -13.60 3.69
CA GLY A 108 11.88 -14.98 3.24
C GLY A 108 13.24 -15.71 3.38
N ASN A 109 13.28 -16.97 2.97
CA ASN A 109 14.52 -17.73 2.97
C ASN A 109 15.37 -17.35 1.73
N PRO A 110 16.59 -16.79 1.91
CA PRO A 110 17.42 -16.34 0.79
C PRO A 110 17.93 -17.46 -0.12
N LYS A 111 17.71 -18.73 0.26
CA LYS A 111 18.06 -19.90 -0.58
C LYS A 111 17.02 -20.19 -1.65
N ASP A 112 15.82 -19.63 -1.52
CA ASP A 112 14.69 -19.93 -2.40
C ASP A 112 14.68 -19.07 -3.68
N PHE A 113 15.53 -18.02 -3.76
CA PHE A 113 15.61 -17.12 -4.91
C PHE A 113 17.03 -16.58 -5.13
N ASP A 114 17.35 -16.20 -6.35
CA ASP A 114 18.66 -15.60 -6.69
C ASP A 114 18.73 -14.14 -6.21
N THR A 115 19.48 -13.92 -5.14
CA THR A 115 19.69 -12.56 -4.59
C THR A 115 20.49 -11.65 -5.52
N LYS A 116 21.32 -12.19 -6.44
CA LYS A 116 22.03 -11.40 -7.44
C LYS A 116 21.10 -10.84 -8.51
N ALA A 117 20.05 -11.61 -8.86
CA ALA A 117 19.05 -11.15 -9.81
C ALA A 117 18.24 -9.94 -9.31
N LEU A 118 18.25 -9.67 -8.01
CA LEU A 118 17.62 -8.47 -7.43
C LEU A 118 18.41 -7.19 -7.73
N GLU A 119 19.71 -7.28 -8.05
CA GLU A 119 20.56 -6.11 -8.33
C GLU A 119 20.07 -5.31 -9.54
N LYS A 120 19.30 -5.94 -10.44
CA LYS A 120 18.65 -5.24 -11.57
C LYS A 120 17.64 -4.18 -11.13
N TYR A 121 17.12 -4.27 -9.91
CA TYR A 121 16.16 -3.32 -9.34
C TYR A 121 16.83 -2.25 -8.47
N GLY A 122 18.06 -2.46 -8.04
CA GLY A 122 18.82 -1.51 -7.24
C GLY A 122 19.79 -2.18 -6.27
N LYS A 123 20.35 -1.39 -5.36
CA LYS A 123 21.30 -1.88 -4.36
C LYS A 123 20.63 -2.84 -3.38
N VAL A 124 21.12 -4.07 -3.32
CA VAL A 124 20.65 -5.07 -2.36
C VAL A 124 21.35 -4.90 -1.02
N VAL A 125 20.59 -4.77 0.04
CA VAL A 125 21.07 -4.67 1.43
C VAL A 125 20.49 -5.81 2.24
N LYS A 126 21.35 -6.70 2.75
CA LYS A 126 20.93 -7.73 3.69
C LYS A 126 20.82 -7.14 5.09
N VAL A 127 19.67 -7.32 5.71
CA VAL A 127 19.44 -6.90 7.10
C VAL A 127 19.34 -8.16 7.96
N SER A 128 20.20 -8.28 8.96
CA SER A 128 20.14 -9.39 9.91
C SER A 128 19.11 -9.12 10.99
N GLU A 129 18.56 -10.18 11.58
CA GLU A 129 17.62 -10.09 12.69
C GLU A 129 18.19 -9.25 13.85
N SER A 130 19.45 -9.42 14.19
CA SER A 130 20.17 -8.63 15.22
C SER A 130 20.25 -7.12 14.93
N LYS A 131 20.07 -6.70 13.67
CA LYS A 131 19.98 -5.28 13.32
C LYS A 131 18.57 -4.72 13.42
N LEU A 132 17.57 -5.59 13.35
CA LEU A 132 16.15 -5.21 13.46
C LEU A 132 15.70 -5.19 14.92
N PHE A 133 16.20 -6.13 15.70
CA PHE A 133 15.87 -6.30 17.11
C PHE A 133 17.17 -6.13 17.91
N SER A 134 17.45 -4.90 18.35
CA SER A 134 18.54 -4.70 19.30
C SER A 134 18.08 -5.15 20.68
N ASP A 135 18.84 -6.07 21.32
CA ASP A 135 18.61 -6.54 22.70
C ASP A 135 18.90 -5.46 23.76
N SER A 136 18.83 -4.18 23.41
CA SER A 136 19.00 -3.09 24.35
C SER A 136 17.65 -2.81 25.04
N PHE A 137 17.32 -3.62 26.03
CA PHE A 137 16.45 -3.29 27.15
C PHE A 137 17.27 -2.92 28.37
#